data_d81318e30ffeda741ed0ac97c178fb0b
#
_entry.id   d81318e30ffeda741ed0ac97c178fb0b
#
_cell.length_a   1.000
_cell.length_b   1.000
_cell.length_c   1.000
_cell.angle_alpha   90.00
_cell.angle_beta   90.00
_cell.angle_gamma   90.00
#
_symmetry.space_group_name_H-M   'P 1'
#
loop_
_entity.id
_entity.type
_entity.pdbx_description
1 polymer ?
#
loop_
_entity_poly.entity_id
_entity_poly.type
_entity_poly.pdbx_seq_one_letter_code
_entity_poly.pdbx_strand_id
1 'polypeptide(L)'
;MLHKNLILHADRRFDFVFKFVLSTVILVFLGQLKLDWSLAVPLTFQSLLVVLLPLIFGWAPGALSVLAYLVLGGLGAPVFAGGASGWEIFTQDSGGFLIAFLFVANLAGFFGQFTYKMETMALVLILTLGQLLILLAGLYWMEGVRQEDFDYGVQLEVFLPALLMKSVMGMVVYIILKRALERRSMSPKI
;
A
#
# COMPACT_ATOMS: atom_id res chain seq x y z
N MET A 1 6.55 -16.85 4.02
CA MET A 1 5.83 -15.68 3.47
C MET A 1 4.36 -15.92 3.47
N LEU A 2 3.62 -14.89 3.81
CA LEU A 2 2.18 -14.92 4.00
C LEU A 2 1.45 -15.37 2.73
N HIS A 3 1.81 -14.81 1.56
CA HIS A 3 1.16 -15.14 0.28
C HIS A 3 1.27 -16.62 -0.14
N LYS A 4 2.32 -17.34 0.30
CA LYS A 4 2.49 -18.77 0.00
C LYS A 4 1.60 -19.66 0.87
N ASN A 5 1.27 -19.19 2.07
CA ASN A 5 0.44 -19.90 3.03
C ASN A 5 -1.04 -19.47 2.95
N LEU A 6 -1.32 -18.34 2.32
CA LEU A 6 -2.68 -17.82 2.14
C LEU A 6 -3.25 -18.39 0.82
N ILE A 7 -3.82 -19.59 0.90
CA ILE A 7 -4.57 -20.21 -0.20
C ILE A 7 -6.06 -20.00 0.12
N LEU A 8 -6.75 -19.21 -0.70
CA LEU A 8 -8.17 -18.89 -0.52
C LEU A 8 -9.07 -19.82 -1.34
N HIS A 9 -8.53 -20.44 -2.40
CA HIS A 9 -9.23 -21.40 -3.23
C HIS A 9 -8.29 -22.49 -3.74
N ALA A 10 -8.82 -23.71 -3.92
CA ALA A 10 -8.04 -24.87 -4.38
C ALA A 10 -7.55 -24.72 -5.83
N ASP A 11 -8.36 -24.13 -6.70
CA ASP A 11 -7.97 -23.81 -8.07
C ASP A 11 -7.14 -22.52 -8.10
N ARG A 12 -5.97 -22.59 -8.71
CA ARG A 12 -5.00 -21.47 -8.78
C ARG A 12 -5.55 -20.24 -9.49
N ARG A 13 -6.41 -20.42 -10.49
CA ARG A 13 -7.00 -19.29 -11.25
C ARG A 13 -8.02 -18.56 -10.38
N PHE A 14 -8.88 -19.29 -9.71
CA PHE A 14 -9.86 -18.72 -8.79
C PHE A 14 -9.19 -18.10 -7.58
N ASP A 15 -8.14 -18.71 -7.03
CA ASP A 15 -7.35 -18.14 -5.92
C ASP A 15 -6.74 -16.78 -6.32
N PHE A 16 -6.18 -16.69 -7.52
CA PHE A 16 -5.65 -15.43 -8.05
C PHE A 16 -6.74 -14.35 -8.18
N VAL A 17 -7.86 -14.67 -8.82
CA VAL A 17 -8.98 -13.72 -9.03
C VAL A 17 -9.54 -13.29 -7.68
N PHE A 18 -9.71 -14.21 -6.74
CA PHE A 18 -10.23 -13.89 -5.42
C PHE A 18 -9.30 -12.95 -4.65
N LYS A 19 -7.98 -13.20 -4.68
CA LYS A 19 -6.97 -12.32 -4.08
C LYS A 19 -6.96 -10.93 -4.72
N PHE A 20 -7.04 -10.86 -6.04
CA PHE A 20 -7.10 -9.61 -6.79
C PHE A 20 -8.35 -8.79 -6.41
N VAL A 21 -9.53 -9.40 -6.45
CA VAL A 21 -10.79 -8.72 -6.11
C VAL A 21 -10.78 -8.27 -4.65
N LEU A 22 -10.40 -9.15 -3.73
CA LEU A 22 -10.33 -8.82 -2.29
C LEU A 22 -9.36 -7.69 -2.01
N SER A 23 -8.18 -7.69 -2.64
CA SER A 23 -7.19 -6.61 -2.51
C SER A 23 -7.74 -5.28 -3.04
N THR A 24 -8.43 -5.31 -4.19
CA THR A 24 -9.06 -4.12 -4.77
C THR A 24 -10.14 -3.57 -3.85
N VAL A 25 -11.01 -4.43 -3.32
CA VAL A 25 -12.06 -4.04 -2.36
C VAL A 25 -11.44 -3.41 -1.11
N ILE A 26 -10.40 -4.03 -0.55
CA ILE A 26 -9.68 -3.47 0.62
C ILE A 26 -9.14 -2.08 0.29
N LEU A 27 -8.49 -1.88 -0.86
CA LEU A 27 -7.99 -0.57 -1.29
C LEU A 27 -9.10 0.47 -1.42
N VAL A 28 -10.21 0.10 -2.09
CA VAL A 28 -11.35 0.99 -2.33
C VAL A 28 -11.98 1.48 -1.03
N PHE A 29 -12.19 0.60 -0.06
CA PHE A 29 -12.87 0.98 1.19
C PHE A 29 -11.92 1.53 2.25
N LEU A 30 -10.78 0.87 2.49
CA LEU A 30 -9.85 1.32 3.53
C LEU A 30 -8.89 2.41 3.06
N GLY A 31 -8.62 2.50 1.76
CA GLY A 31 -7.77 3.55 1.19
C GLY A 31 -8.35 4.97 1.36
N GLN A 32 -9.67 5.09 1.44
CA GLN A 32 -10.36 6.37 1.65
C GLN A 32 -10.21 6.88 3.08
N LEU A 33 -9.89 6.01 4.04
CA LEU A 33 -9.81 6.39 5.45
C LEU A 33 -8.66 7.37 5.67
N LYS A 34 -8.99 8.49 6.31
CA LYS A 34 -8.07 9.51 6.80
C LYS A 34 -8.19 9.57 8.32
N LEU A 35 -7.07 9.52 9.00
CA LEU A 35 -7.01 9.79 10.44
C LEU A 35 -6.44 11.19 10.64
N ASP A 36 -7.28 12.10 11.10
CA ASP A 36 -6.91 13.45 11.50
C ASP A 36 -6.40 13.43 12.94
N TRP A 37 -5.19 13.00 13.14
CA TRP A 37 -4.61 12.79 14.47
C TRP A 37 -3.63 13.90 14.84
N SER A 38 -4.08 15.15 14.86
CA SER A 38 -3.26 16.33 15.25
C SER A 38 -1.91 16.43 14.50
N LEU A 39 -1.72 15.66 13.44
CA LEU A 39 -0.60 15.77 12.52
C LEU A 39 -0.93 16.85 11.50
N ALA A 40 0.08 17.59 11.07
CA ALA A 40 -0.10 18.63 10.04
C ALA A 40 -0.65 18.08 8.71
N VAL A 41 -0.48 16.78 8.45
CA VAL A 41 -1.09 16.06 7.32
C VAL A 41 -1.85 14.85 7.84
N PRO A 42 -3.10 14.63 7.34
CA PRO A 42 -3.87 13.45 7.74
C PRO A 42 -3.18 12.16 7.35
N LEU A 43 -3.16 11.19 8.27
CA LEU A 43 -2.63 9.86 8.02
C LEU A 43 -3.61 9.09 7.14
N THR A 44 -3.25 8.83 5.89
CA THR A 44 -4.05 8.03 4.96
C THR A 44 -3.62 6.58 4.97
N PHE A 45 -4.57 5.64 4.97
CA PHE A 45 -4.25 4.20 4.85
C PHE A 45 -3.85 3.77 3.44
N GLN A 46 -4.15 4.60 2.46
CA GLN A 46 -3.95 4.32 1.04
C GLN A 46 -2.52 3.85 0.70
N SER A 47 -1.50 4.64 1.04
CA SER A 47 -0.11 4.28 0.76
C SER A 47 0.38 3.08 1.56
N LEU A 48 -0.13 2.86 2.77
CA LEU A 48 0.16 1.67 3.56
C LEU A 48 -0.32 0.41 2.85
N LEU A 49 -1.57 0.41 2.39
CA LEU A 49 -2.19 -0.72 1.70
C LEU A 49 -1.50 -1.04 0.38
N VAL A 50 -1.06 -0.01 -0.36
CA VAL A 50 -0.31 -0.17 -1.62
C VAL A 50 0.95 -1.02 -1.44
N VAL A 51 1.68 -0.84 -0.34
CA VAL A 51 2.88 -1.63 -0.04
C VAL A 51 2.51 -2.99 0.56
N LEU A 52 1.51 -3.02 1.43
CA LEU A 52 1.17 -4.18 2.26
C LEU A 52 0.44 -5.28 1.48
N LEU A 53 -0.51 -4.92 0.60
CA LEU A 53 -1.34 -5.91 -0.11
C LEU A 53 -0.53 -6.84 -1.03
N PRO A 54 0.46 -6.36 -1.81
CA PRO A 54 1.32 -7.25 -2.59
C PRO A 54 2.15 -8.22 -1.73
N LEU A 55 2.49 -7.82 -0.49
CA LEU A 55 3.19 -8.70 0.46
C LEU A 55 2.28 -9.78 1.05
N ILE A 56 0.98 -9.47 1.24
CA ILE A 56 -0.01 -10.40 1.81
C ILE A 56 -0.55 -11.35 0.75
N PHE A 57 -1.02 -10.81 -0.38
CA PHE A 57 -1.75 -11.57 -1.41
C PHE A 57 -0.85 -12.06 -2.54
N GLY A 58 0.38 -11.59 -2.61
CA GLY A 58 1.36 -11.92 -3.64
C GLY A 58 1.51 -10.79 -4.68
N TRP A 59 2.62 -10.83 -5.39
CA TRP A 59 3.01 -9.77 -6.32
C TRP A 59 1.93 -9.45 -7.35
N ALA A 60 1.58 -10.43 -8.21
CA ALA A 60 0.69 -10.15 -9.32
C ALA A 60 -0.72 -9.71 -8.91
N PRO A 61 -1.46 -10.41 -8.00
CA PRO A 61 -2.78 -9.96 -7.60
C PRO A 61 -2.74 -8.63 -6.85
N GLY A 62 -1.72 -8.39 -6.00
CA GLY A 62 -1.57 -7.14 -5.27
C GLY A 62 -1.21 -5.94 -6.16
N ALA A 63 -0.28 -6.10 -7.10
CA ALA A 63 0.07 -5.02 -8.03
C ALA A 63 -1.07 -4.69 -9.00
N LEU A 64 -1.77 -5.72 -9.52
CA LEU A 64 -2.95 -5.52 -10.37
C LEU A 64 -4.10 -4.84 -9.62
N SER A 65 -4.27 -5.12 -8.32
CA SER A 65 -5.28 -4.43 -7.52
C SER A 65 -5.01 -2.93 -7.39
N VAL A 66 -3.74 -2.53 -7.26
CA VAL A 66 -3.36 -1.12 -7.25
C VAL A 66 -3.62 -0.47 -8.61
N LEU A 67 -3.30 -1.15 -9.72
CA LEU A 67 -3.64 -0.65 -11.06
C LEU A 67 -5.15 -0.47 -11.23
N ALA A 68 -5.95 -1.48 -10.89
CA ALA A 68 -7.41 -1.40 -10.95
C ALA A 68 -7.96 -0.25 -10.08
N TYR A 69 -7.42 -0.07 -8.87
CA TYR A 69 -7.76 1.02 -7.98
C TYR A 69 -7.50 2.41 -8.60
N LEU A 70 -6.32 2.60 -9.22
CA LEU A 70 -5.97 3.86 -9.89
C LEU A 70 -6.86 4.14 -11.10
N VAL A 71 -7.17 3.11 -11.87
CA VAL A 71 -8.09 3.22 -13.03
C VAL A 71 -9.51 3.56 -12.58
N LEU A 72 -10.04 2.86 -11.56
CA LEU A 72 -11.37 3.15 -11.01
C LEU A 72 -11.45 4.59 -10.50
N GLY A 73 -10.46 5.05 -9.75
CA GLY A 73 -10.40 6.42 -9.27
C GLY A 73 -10.29 7.45 -10.39
N GLY A 74 -9.47 7.19 -11.40
CA GLY A 74 -9.35 8.04 -12.59
C GLY A 74 -10.66 8.13 -13.37
N LEU A 75 -11.40 7.03 -13.50
CA LEU A 75 -12.71 7.00 -14.17
C LEU A 75 -13.84 7.67 -13.35
N GLY A 76 -13.54 8.24 -12.20
CA GLY A 76 -14.50 9.02 -11.42
C GLY A 76 -15.11 8.29 -10.24
N ALA A 77 -14.73 7.04 -9.95
CA ALA A 77 -15.15 6.39 -8.72
C ALA A 77 -14.48 7.08 -7.51
N PRO A 78 -15.25 7.45 -6.45
CA PRO A 78 -14.71 8.20 -5.29
C PRO A 78 -13.93 7.27 -4.35
N VAL A 79 -12.77 6.76 -4.82
CA VAL A 79 -11.99 5.73 -4.13
C VAL A 79 -10.69 6.26 -3.54
N PHE A 80 -10.19 7.42 -3.99
CA PHE A 80 -8.97 8.01 -3.44
C PHE A 80 -9.18 8.58 -2.02
N ALA A 81 -8.10 8.93 -1.37
CA ALA A 81 -8.14 9.43 0.00
C ALA A 81 -9.14 10.58 0.17
N GLY A 82 -10.09 10.42 1.10
CA GLY A 82 -11.19 11.37 1.33
C GLY A 82 -12.26 11.41 0.25
N GLY A 83 -12.40 10.35 -0.55
CA GLY A 83 -13.42 10.25 -1.59
C GLY A 83 -13.08 11.02 -2.87
N ALA A 84 -11.84 11.44 -3.07
CA ALA A 84 -11.41 12.08 -4.30
C ALA A 84 -11.46 11.11 -5.50
N SER A 85 -11.63 11.65 -6.71
CA SER A 85 -11.73 10.90 -7.96
C SER A 85 -11.44 11.78 -9.17
N GLY A 86 -11.30 11.15 -10.34
CA GLY A 86 -11.08 11.83 -11.62
C GLY A 86 -9.61 11.86 -12.04
N TRP A 87 -9.38 11.99 -13.34
CA TRP A 87 -8.03 12.05 -13.92
C TRP A 87 -7.27 13.34 -13.56
N GLU A 88 -7.98 14.40 -13.24
CA GLU A 88 -7.41 15.68 -12.79
C GLU A 88 -6.59 15.54 -11.50
N ILE A 89 -6.90 14.56 -10.65
CA ILE A 89 -6.14 14.30 -9.41
C ILE A 89 -4.68 13.95 -9.71
N PHE A 90 -4.42 13.32 -10.86
CA PHE A 90 -3.06 12.96 -11.26
C PHE A 90 -2.21 14.16 -11.68
N THR A 91 -2.82 15.30 -11.97
CA THR A 91 -2.11 16.54 -12.29
C THR A 91 -2.00 17.51 -11.11
N GLN A 92 -2.66 17.20 -9.99
CA GLN A 92 -2.61 17.97 -8.75
C GLN A 92 -1.48 17.48 -7.82
N ASP A 93 -1.35 18.05 -6.63
CA ASP A 93 -0.36 17.72 -5.61
C ASP A 93 -0.27 16.20 -5.31
N SER A 94 -1.37 15.49 -5.40
CA SER A 94 -1.45 14.05 -5.11
C SER A 94 -0.93 13.17 -6.26
N GLY A 95 -0.73 13.71 -7.45
CA GLY A 95 -0.44 12.93 -8.66
C GLY A 95 0.81 12.06 -8.53
N GLY A 96 1.90 12.63 -8.04
CA GLY A 96 3.15 11.91 -7.88
C GLY A 96 3.05 10.73 -6.91
N PHE A 97 2.28 10.87 -5.83
CA PHE A 97 2.00 9.77 -4.91
C PHE A 97 1.24 8.64 -5.60
N LEU A 98 0.18 8.96 -6.35
CA LEU A 98 -0.66 7.98 -7.05
C LEU A 98 0.14 7.24 -8.13
N ILE A 99 0.96 7.94 -8.91
CA ILE A 99 1.83 7.34 -9.92
C ILE A 99 2.84 6.40 -9.25
N ALA A 100 3.47 6.84 -8.15
CA ALA A 100 4.42 6.03 -7.40
C ALA A 100 3.80 4.74 -6.84
N PHE A 101 2.50 4.73 -6.53
CA PHE A 101 1.81 3.55 -5.99
C PHE A 101 1.97 2.33 -6.88
N LEU A 102 1.80 2.48 -8.19
CA LEU A 102 1.93 1.35 -9.11
C LEU A 102 3.37 0.79 -9.13
N PHE A 103 4.38 1.66 -9.15
CA PHE A 103 5.77 1.25 -9.13
C PHE A 103 6.13 0.56 -7.81
N VAL A 104 5.77 1.18 -6.70
CA VAL A 104 6.10 0.67 -5.37
C VAL A 104 5.36 -0.64 -5.06
N ALA A 105 4.10 -0.79 -5.46
CA ALA A 105 3.37 -2.05 -5.34
C ALA A 105 4.07 -3.19 -6.08
N ASN A 106 4.56 -2.92 -7.31
CA ASN A 106 5.33 -3.89 -8.08
C ASN A 106 6.65 -4.25 -7.38
N LEU A 107 7.43 -3.26 -6.93
CA LEU A 107 8.69 -3.49 -6.22
C LEU A 107 8.47 -4.27 -4.92
N ALA A 108 7.51 -3.84 -4.09
CA ALA A 108 7.20 -4.50 -2.82
C ALA A 108 6.80 -5.96 -3.03
N GLY A 109 5.91 -6.23 -3.98
CA GLY A 109 5.49 -7.60 -4.32
C GLY A 109 6.63 -8.43 -4.89
N PHE A 110 7.44 -7.86 -5.79
CA PHE A 110 8.58 -8.55 -6.40
C PHE A 110 9.64 -8.91 -5.36
N PHE A 111 10.15 -7.95 -4.61
CA PHE A 111 11.13 -8.22 -3.56
C PHE A 111 10.56 -9.09 -2.45
N GLY A 112 9.28 -8.92 -2.15
CA GLY A 112 8.56 -9.76 -1.23
C GLY A 112 8.69 -11.27 -1.52
N GLN A 113 8.87 -11.71 -2.76
CA GLN A 113 9.00 -13.14 -3.10
C GLN A 113 10.32 -13.77 -2.65
N PHE A 114 11.37 -12.97 -2.50
CA PHE A 114 12.73 -13.45 -2.21
C PHE A 114 13.11 -13.44 -0.72
N THR A 115 12.28 -12.92 0.16
CA THR A 115 12.62 -12.68 1.57
C THR A 115 12.40 -13.88 2.51
N TYR A 116 12.60 -15.10 2.03
CA TYR A 116 12.24 -16.33 2.76
C TYR A 116 13.01 -16.54 4.08
N LYS A 117 14.30 -16.21 4.13
CA LYS A 117 15.15 -16.50 5.33
C LYS A 117 15.19 -15.37 6.36
N MET A 118 14.95 -14.13 5.95
CA MET A 118 15.00 -12.92 6.81
C MET A 118 13.67 -12.15 6.78
N GLU A 119 12.57 -12.87 6.92
CA GLU A 119 11.23 -12.36 6.64
C GLU A 119 10.89 -11.07 7.40
N THR A 120 11.18 -11.00 8.69
CA THR A 120 10.83 -9.81 9.50
C THR A 120 11.67 -8.59 9.13
N MET A 121 12.98 -8.76 8.99
CA MET A 121 13.89 -7.67 8.62
C MET A 121 13.60 -7.16 7.21
N ALA A 122 13.43 -8.08 6.27
CA ALA A 122 13.08 -7.73 4.90
C ALA A 122 11.70 -7.05 4.80
N LEU A 123 10.73 -7.48 5.60
CA LEU A 123 9.43 -6.83 5.70
C LEU A 123 9.56 -5.38 6.15
N VAL A 124 10.30 -5.12 7.22
CA VAL A 124 10.55 -3.75 7.72
C VAL A 124 11.19 -2.90 6.64
N LEU A 125 12.23 -3.44 5.98
CA LEU A 125 12.91 -2.73 4.89
C LEU A 125 11.97 -2.42 3.72
N ILE A 126 11.20 -3.39 3.24
CA ILE A 126 10.27 -3.19 2.11
C ILE A 126 9.17 -2.19 2.48
N LEU A 127 8.60 -2.27 3.69
CA LEU A 127 7.59 -1.33 4.15
C LEU A 127 8.16 0.10 4.26
N THR A 128 9.30 0.26 4.91
CA THR A 128 9.90 1.58 5.12
C THR A 128 10.40 2.19 3.81
N LEU A 129 11.13 1.42 3.00
CA LEU A 129 11.62 1.90 1.70
C LEU A 129 10.48 2.16 0.73
N GLY A 130 9.43 1.33 0.74
CA GLY A 130 8.24 1.55 -0.07
C GLY A 130 7.54 2.86 0.29
N GLN A 131 7.34 3.13 1.59
CA GLN A 131 6.77 4.41 2.04
C GLN A 131 7.68 5.58 1.69
N LEU A 132 9.00 5.43 1.84
CA LEU A 132 9.97 6.46 1.50
C LEU A 132 9.95 6.78 -0.01
N LEU A 133 9.92 5.77 -0.87
CA LEU A 133 9.83 5.97 -2.32
C LEU A 133 8.54 6.69 -2.72
N ILE A 134 7.41 6.32 -2.13
CA ILE A 134 6.13 7.01 -2.34
C ILE A 134 6.26 8.48 -1.91
N LEU A 135 6.84 8.74 -0.74
CA LEU A 135 7.04 10.10 -0.23
C LEU A 135 7.94 10.93 -1.16
N LEU A 136 9.11 10.42 -1.52
CA LEU A 136 10.06 11.14 -2.37
C LEU A 136 9.47 11.46 -3.75
N ALA A 137 8.79 10.49 -4.38
CA ALA A 137 8.12 10.71 -5.66
C ALA A 137 6.99 11.74 -5.55
N GLY A 138 6.22 11.69 -4.45
CA GLY A 138 5.16 12.66 -4.18
C GLY A 138 5.70 14.07 -3.98
N LEU A 139 6.76 14.23 -3.17
CA LEU A 139 7.38 15.54 -2.91
C LEU A 139 8.00 16.13 -4.18
N TYR A 140 8.71 15.32 -4.96
CA TYR A 140 9.27 15.74 -6.24
C TYR A 140 8.19 16.26 -7.21
N TRP A 141 7.04 15.56 -7.25
CA TRP A 141 5.90 15.97 -8.06
C TRP A 141 5.28 17.26 -7.54
N MET A 142 5.08 17.38 -6.22
CA MET A 142 4.51 18.59 -5.59
C MET A 142 5.36 19.82 -5.85
N GLU A 143 6.70 19.70 -5.81
CA GLU A 143 7.62 20.79 -6.20
C GLU A 143 7.34 21.28 -7.62
N GLY A 144 7.22 20.35 -8.58
CA GLY A 144 6.90 20.68 -9.97
C GLY A 144 5.54 21.36 -10.16
N VAL A 145 4.56 21.05 -9.31
CA VAL A 145 3.20 21.64 -9.37
C VAL A 145 3.14 23.00 -8.66
N ARG A 146 3.78 23.14 -7.47
CA ARG A 146 3.72 24.35 -6.63
C ARG A 146 4.78 25.40 -6.97
N GLN A 147 5.87 24.98 -7.64
CA GLN A 147 6.99 25.84 -8.06
C GLN A 147 7.62 26.64 -6.91
N GLU A 148 7.36 27.97 -6.81
CA GLU A 148 8.11 28.90 -5.94
C GLU A 148 7.83 28.72 -4.44
N ASP A 149 6.71 28.11 -4.04
CA ASP A 149 6.30 27.98 -2.63
C ASP A 149 6.62 26.62 -2.02
N PHE A 150 7.61 25.87 -2.55
CA PHE A 150 7.92 24.53 -2.07
C PHE A 150 9.19 24.46 -1.23
N ASP A 151 9.05 24.05 0.05
CA ASP A 151 10.15 23.81 0.97
C ASP A 151 10.20 22.32 1.37
N TYR A 152 11.23 21.60 0.93
CA TYR A 152 11.45 20.19 1.26
C TYR A 152 11.58 19.96 2.77
N GLY A 153 12.24 20.87 3.51
CA GLY A 153 12.41 20.73 4.95
C GLY A 153 11.07 20.69 5.67
N VAL A 154 10.23 21.67 5.41
CA VAL A 154 8.87 21.75 5.96
C VAL A 154 8.05 20.52 5.58
N GLN A 155 8.10 20.09 4.31
CA GLN A 155 7.33 18.93 3.87
C GLN A 155 7.82 17.63 4.52
N LEU A 156 9.12 17.43 4.66
CA LEU A 156 9.67 16.24 5.32
C LEU A 156 9.29 16.19 6.81
N GLU A 157 9.36 17.29 7.54
CA GLU A 157 8.92 17.35 8.94
C GLU A 157 7.46 16.94 9.10
N VAL A 158 6.62 17.32 8.14
CA VAL A 158 5.19 17.03 8.13
C VAL A 158 4.89 15.56 7.79
N PHE A 159 5.56 15.01 6.77
CA PHE A 159 5.25 13.66 6.28
C PHE A 159 6.01 12.51 6.97
N LEU A 160 7.20 12.79 7.53
CA LEU A 160 8.05 11.76 8.11
C LEU A 160 7.42 11.01 9.30
N PRO A 161 6.73 11.66 10.25
CA PRO A 161 6.01 10.96 11.31
C PRO A 161 4.96 10.00 10.79
N ALA A 162 4.19 10.43 9.78
CA ALA A 162 3.18 9.60 9.14
C ALA A 162 3.80 8.37 8.42
N LEU A 163 4.97 8.54 7.77
CA LEU A 163 5.72 7.45 7.15
C LEU A 163 6.13 6.39 8.19
N LEU A 164 6.72 6.83 9.30
CA LEU A 164 7.17 5.93 10.37
C LEU A 164 5.99 5.17 10.99
N MET A 165 4.92 5.87 11.31
CA MET A 165 3.69 5.25 11.84
C MET A 165 3.12 4.20 10.88
N LYS A 166 3.03 4.49 9.58
CA LYS A 166 2.54 3.54 8.57
C LYS A 166 3.45 2.30 8.47
N SER A 167 4.76 2.48 8.50
CA SER A 167 5.71 1.37 8.47
C SER A 167 5.52 0.43 9.67
N VAL A 168 5.37 0.99 10.87
CA VAL A 168 5.10 0.22 12.10
C VAL A 168 3.73 -0.47 12.02
N MET A 169 2.69 0.25 11.61
CA MET A 169 1.35 -0.33 11.46
C MET A 169 1.33 -1.48 10.45
N GLY A 170 2.00 -1.33 9.32
CA GLY A 170 2.11 -2.38 8.30
C GLY A 170 2.81 -3.62 8.84
N MET A 171 3.89 -3.44 9.61
CA MET A 171 4.59 -4.53 10.26
C MET A 171 3.68 -5.26 11.27
N VAL A 172 2.98 -4.53 12.11
CA VAL A 172 2.06 -5.10 13.11
C VAL A 172 0.95 -5.91 12.43
N VAL A 173 0.29 -5.34 11.43
CA VAL A 173 -0.78 -6.02 10.67
C VAL A 173 -0.25 -7.30 10.04
N TYR A 174 0.90 -7.24 9.37
CA TYR A 174 1.50 -8.42 8.73
C TYR A 174 1.84 -9.52 9.75
N ILE A 175 2.44 -9.16 10.88
CA ILE A 175 2.79 -10.14 11.94
C ILE A 175 1.53 -10.78 12.54
N ILE A 176 0.49 -10.01 12.79
CA ILE A 176 -0.80 -10.52 13.31
C ILE A 176 -1.39 -11.54 12.32
N LEU A 177 -1.47 -11.18 11.05
CA LEU A 177 -1.99 -12.06 10.00
C LEU A 177 -1.15 -13.33 9.87
N LYS A 178 0.17 -13.20 9.89
CA LYS A 178 1.08 -14.34 9.85
C LYS A 178 0.82 -15.30 11.00
N ARG A 179 0.79 -14.82 12.24
CA ARG A 179 0.53 -15.64 13.43
C ARG A 179 -0.85 -16.31 13.38
N ALA A 180 -1.87 -15.58 12.90
CA ALA A 180 -3.22 -16.14 12.76
C ALA A 180 -3.26 -17.32 11.78
N LEU A 181 -2.56 -17.21 10.64
CA LEU A 181 -2.47 -18.29 9.66
C LEU A 181 -1.66 -19.49 10.16
N GLU A 182 -0.55 -19.24 10.84
CA GLU A 182 0.27 -20.32 11.45
C GLU A 182 -0.52 -21.11 12.48
N ARG A 183 -1.28 -20.46 13.36
CA ARG A 183 -2.16 -21.14 14.33
C ARG A 183 -3.22 -22.01 13.65
N ARG A 184 -3.80 -21.53 12.54
CA ARG A 184 -4.82 -22.28 11.80
C ARG A 184 -4.27 -23.53 11.11
N SER A 185 -3.00 -23.50 10.69
CA SER A 185 -2.32 -24.65 10.08
C SER A 185 -1.92 -25.73 11.09
N MET A 186 -1.77 -25.37 12.37
CA MET A 186 -1.42 -26.28 13.46
C MET A 186 -2.62 -26.89 14.17
N SER A 187 -3.85 -26.42 13.89
CA SER A 187 -5.06 -27.04 14.44
C SER A 187 -5.30 -28.39 13.75
N PRO A 188 -5.42 -29.51 14.49
CA PRO A 188 -5.68 -30.83 13.90
C PRO A 188 -7.00 -30.74 13.11
N LYS A 189 -6.98 -31.26 11.88
CA LYS A 189 -8.21 -31.47 11.10
C LYS A 189 -8.99 -32.58 11.85
N ILE A 190 -10.04 -32.18 12.57
CA ILE A 190 -11.05 -33.11 13.13
C ILE A 190 -11.82 -33.70 11.97
#